data_c1f88c8e2f06451b73781950f0362547
#
_entry.id   c1f88c8e2f06451b73781950f0362547
#
_cell.length_a   1.000
_cell.length_b   1.000
_cell.length_c   1.000
_cell.angle_alpha   90.00
_cell.angle_beta   90.00
_cell.angle_gamma   90.00
#
_symmetry.space_group_name_H-M   'P 1'
#
loop_
_entity.id
_entity.type
_entity.pdbx_description
1 polymer ?
#
loop_
_entity_poly.entity_id
_entity_poly.type
_entity_poly.pdbx_seq_one_letter_code
_entity_poly.pdbx_strand_id
1 'polypeptide(L)'
;MSKDILSLISSKMNTFSKGQKLIANYILSSYDKAAFMTASKLGKTVHVSESTVVRFASELKYDGYPAMQKALQEMIRNRLTSIQRIEVSNDIIGNQDVVTSVMQSDMEKIRMTMEEIDRESFQAAVDTIVSAKKIYILGTRSSGSLAGFMSFYFGLMFDNVVHVGESANQEIFDQIVQVGEGDVTIGLSFPRYSRRTVRAINFAHERGSKVVAITDSASNSMAKAADYVLLAKSDMASFVDSLVAPLSLINALLVVIARSKADVVDHFERLEHIWQEYGVFVSMEEENQ
;
A
#
# COMPACT_ATOMS: atom_id res chain seq x y z
N MET A 1 11.78 -16.69 10.36
CA MET A 1 10.98 -17.00 9.16
C MET A 1 9.59 -17.42 9.63
N SER A 2 8.59 -16.57 9.51
CA SER A 2 7.19 -16.98 9.76
C SER A 2 6.85 -18.02 8.70
N LYS A 3 6.53 -19.26 9.12
CA LYS A 3 6.04 -20.29 8.18
C LYS A 3 4.75 -19.76 7.57
N ASP A 4 4.70 -19.69 6.25
CA ASP A 4 3.48 -19.44 5.46
C ASP A 4 2.34 -20.33 5.99
N ILE A 5 1.14 -19.78 6.16
CA ILE A 5 -0.02 -20.49 6.71
C ILE A 5 -0.31 -21.81 5.96
N LEU A 6 -0.12 -21.86 4.63
CA LEU A 6 -0.30 -23.11 3.86
C LEU A 6 0.77 -24.15 4.24
N SER A 7 2.01 -23.72 4.47
CA SER A 7 3.08 -24.58 4.96
C SER A 7 2.80 -25.09 6.37
N LEU A 8 2.21 -24.24 7.24
CA LEU A 8 1.79 -24.62 8.59
C LEU A 8 0.66 -25.66 8.53
N ILE A 9 -0.38 -25.45 7.70
CA ILE A 9 -1.47 -26.39 7.49
C ILE A 9 -0.93 -27.73 6.99
N SER A 10 -0.07 -27.70 5.97
CA SER A 10 0.55 -28.92 5.41
C SER A 10 1.35 -29.69 6.44
N SER A 11 2.13 -29.02 7.29
CA SER A 11 2.96 -29.66 8.33
C SER A 11 2.13 -30.33 9.44
N LYS A 12 0.93 -29.83 9.68
CA LYS A 12 0.00 -30.36 10.70
C LYS A 12 -1.05 -31.34 10.17
N MET A 13 -1.03 -31.68 8.89
CA MET A 13 -2.06 -32.50 8.24
C MET A 13 -2.31 -33.83 8.96
N ASN A 14 -1.26 -34.47 9.50
CA ASN A 14 -1.39 -35.77 10.19
C ASN A 14 -2.06 -35.66 11.56
N THR A 15 -2.04 -34.49 12.20
CA THR A 15 -2.61 -34.26 13.54
C THR A 15 -4.07 -33.86 13.48
N PHE A 16 -4.59 -33.48 12.33
CA PHE A 16 -5.95 -33.02 12.17
C PHE A 16 -6.98 -34.13 12.25
N SER A 17 -8.11 -33.86 12.92
CA SER A 17 -9.31 -34.70 12.90
C SER A 17 -9.90 -34.81 11.47
N LYS A 18 -10.81 -35.74 11.24
CA LYS A 18 -11.44 -35.94 9.92
C LYS A 18 -12.08 -34.65 9.38
N GLY A 19 -12.81 -33.90 10.20
CA GLY A 19 -13.41 -32.62 9.79
C GLY A 19 -12.38 -31.53 9.53
N GLN A 20 -11.33 -31.44 10.34
CA GLN A 20 -10.23 -30.49 10.13
C GLN A 20 -9.43 -30.81 8.85
N LYS A 21 -9.26 -32.07 8.49
CA LYS A 21 -8.65 -32.49 7.22
C LYS A 21 -9.42 -31.99 6.00
N LEU A 22 -10.77 -32.01 6.08
CA LEU A 22 -11.61 -31.47 5.00
C LEU A 22 -11.37 -29.96 4.82
N ILE A 23 -11.32 -29.20 5.93
CA ILE A 23 -11.01 -27.77 5.91
C ILE A 23 -9.60 -27.54 5.34
N ALA A 24 -8.60 -28.26 5.85
CA ALA A 24 -7.21 -28.15 5.42
C ALA A 24 -7.05 -28.41 3.91
N ASN A 25 -7.63 -29.50 3.41
CA ASN A 25 -7.57 -29.85 1.99
C ASN A 25 -8.23 -28.78 1.13
N TYR A 26 -9.39 -28.25 1.52
CA TYR A 26 -10.06 -27.19 0.79
C TYR A 26 -9.20 -25.91 0.76
N ILE A 27 -8.65 -25.49 1.91
CA ILE A 27 -7.76 -24.31 1.96
C ILE A 27 -6.53 -24.53 1.07
N LEU A 28 -5.90 -25.71 1.09
CA LEU A 28 -4.72 -25.99 0.27
C LEU A 28 -5.02 -26.01 -1.24
N SER A 29 -6.20 -26.45 -1.64
CA SER A 29 -6.60 -26.55 -3.05
C SER A 29 -7.25 -25.29 -3.60
N SER A 30 -7.88 -24.48 -2.76
CA SER A 30 -8.70 -23.32 -3.13
C SER A 30 -8.52 -22.15 -2.15
N TYR A 31 -7.26 -21.86 -1.82
CA TYR A 31 -6.90 -20.84 -0.85
C TYR A 31 -7.42 -19.43 -1.24
N ASP A 32 -7.49 -19.15 -2.54
CA ASP A 32 -8.04 -17.94 -3.12
C ASP A 32 -9.51 -17.71 -2.70
N LYS A 33 -10.33 -18.74 -2.77
CA LYS A 33 -11.74 -18.70 -2.32
C LYS A 33 -11.86 -18.77 -0.80
N ALA A 34 -11.11 -19.66 -0.16
CA ALA A 34 -11.17 -19.89 1.29
C ALA A 34 -10.88 -18.62 2.10
N ALA A 35 -9.93 -17.80 1.65
CA ALA A 35 -9.53 -16.57 2.33
C ALA A 35 -10.66 -15.52 2.46
N PHE A 36 -11.67 -15.59 1.61
CA PHE A 36 -12.77 -14.61 1.60
C PHE A 36 -14.11 -15.22 2.04
N MET A 37 -14.11 -16.49 2.51
CA MET A 37 -15.29 -17.14 3.07
C MET A 37 -15.43 -16.83 4.57
N THR A 38 -16.66 -16.61 5.04
CA THR A 38 -16.94 -16.64 6.48
C THR A 38 -16.78 -18.06 7.02
N ALA A 39 -16.58 -18.21 8.34
CA ALA A 39 -16.50 -19.54 8.98
C ALA A 39 -17.72 -20.42 8.65
N SER A 40 -18.92 -19.81 8.64
CA SER A 40 -20.16 -20.48 8.27
C SER A 40 -20.16 -20.94 6.81
N LYS A 41 -19.75 -20.06 5.86
CA LYS A 41 -19.68 -20.39 4.43
C LYS A 41 -18.65 -21.50 4.17
N LEU A 42 -17.47 -21.41 4.78
CA LEU A 42 -16.44 -22.45 4.67
C LEU A 42 -16.93 -23.78 5.23
N GLY A 43 -17.53 -23.78 6.42
CA GLY A 43 -18.10 -24.97 7.05
C GLY A 43 -19.14 -25.66 6.15
N LYS A 44 -20.06 -24.88 5.58
CA LYS A 44 -21.06 -25.40 4.62
C LYS A 44 -20.41 -26.00 3.37
N THR A 45 -19.41 -25.35 2.82
CA THR A 45 -18.70 -25.79 1.60
C THR A 45 -18.00 -27.14 1.81
N VAL A 46 -17.41 -27.37 2.98
CA VAL A 46 -16.66 -28.61 3.28
C VAL A 46 -17.45 -29.58 4.15
N HIS A 47 -18.76 -29.36 4.35
CA HIS A 47 -19.68 -30.18 5.11
C HIS A 47 -19.26 -30.42 6.56
N VAL A 48 -18.84 -29.38 7.26
CA VAL A 48 -18.56 -29.37 8.70
C VAL A 48 -19.28 -28.23 9.40
N SER A 49 -19.38 -28.28 10.73
CA SER A 49 -19.96 -27.17 11.51
C SER A 49 -19.04 -25.96 11.55
N GLU A 50 -19.62 -24.78 11.69
CA GLU A 50 -18.88 -23.54 11.89
C GLU A 50 -17.94 -23.62 13.10
N SER A 51 -18.37 -24.24 14.19
CA SER A 51 -17.55 -24.47 15.38
C SER A 51 -16.32 -25.35 15.10
N THR A 52 -16.37 -26.22 14.10
CA THR A 52 -15.21 -27.00 13.64
C THR A 52 -14.22 -26.13 12.92
N VAL A 53 -14.68 -25.14 12.11
CA VAL A 53 -13.84 -24.15 11.44
C VAL A 53 -13.15 -23.24 12.45
N VAL A 54 -13.86 -22.76 13.47
CA VAL A 54 -13.28 -21.93 14.53
C VAL A 54 -12.22 -22.71 15.31
N ARG A 55 -12.50 -23.98 15.69
CA ARG A 55 -11.51 -24.85 16.36
C ARG A 55 -10.29 -25.15 15.48
N PHE A 56 -10.46 -25.25 14.17
CA PHE A 56 -9.34 -25.42 13.24
C PHE A 56 -8.38 -24.23 13.27
N ALA A 57 -8.90 -22.99 13.32
CA ALA A 57 -8.08 -21.80 13.47
C ALA A 57 -7.30 -21.81 14.81
N SER A 58 -7.94 -22.18 15.90
CA SER A 58 -7.27 -22.30 17.23
C SER A 58 -6.20 -23.40 17.24
N GLU A 59 -6.40 -24.52 16.53
CA GLU A 59 -5.39 -25.58 16.36
C GLU A 59 -4.14 -25.10 15.64
N LEU A 60 -4.29 -24.13 14.73
CA LEU A 60 -3.21 -23.44 14.04
C LEU A 60 -2.58 -22.31 14.87
N LYS A 61 -3.04 -22.10 16.11
CA LYS A 61 -2.58 -21.06 17.04
C LYS A 61 -2.99 -19.64 16.65
N TYR A 62 -4.09 -19.48 15.93
CA TYR A 62 -4.72 -18.19 15.68
C TYR A 62 -5.78 -17.91 16.75
N ASP A 63 -5.97 -16.63 17.06
CA ASP A 63 -7.05 -16.13 17.91
C ASP A 63 -8.37 -16.10 17.12
N GLY A 64 -8.95 -17.29 16.93
CA GLY A 64 -10.16 -17.51 16.17
C GLY A 64 -10.02 -17.45 14.64
N TYR A 65 -11.16 -17.70 13.99
CA TYR A 65 -11.21 -17.74 12.52
C TYR A 65 -10.87 -16.40 11.84
N PRO A 66 -11.31 -15.22 12.35
CA PRO A 66 -10.97 -13.95 11.73
C PRO A 66 -9.47 -13.68 11.64
N ALA A 67 -8.71 -14.02 12.68
CA ALA A 67 -7.25 -13.86 12.69
C ALA A 67 -6.57 -14.81 11.67
N MET A 68 -7.03 -16.07 11.59
CA MET A 68 -6.56 -17.01 10.59
C MET A 68 -6.91 -16.56 9.16
N GLN A 69 -8.12 -16.07 8.95
CA GLN A 69 -8.58 -15.55 7.67
C GLN A 69 -7.73 -14.38 7.21
N LYS A 70 -7.47 -13.43 8.10
CA LYS A 70 -6.58 -12.28 7.82
C LYS A 70 -5.19 -12.73 7.40
N ALA A 71 -4.58 -13.68 8.11
CA ALA A 71 -3.28 -14.25 7.76
C ALA A 71 -3.29 -14.95 6.39
N LEU A 72 -4.39 -15.63 6.05
CA LEU A 72 -4.57 -16.27 4.74
C LEU A 72 -4.71 -15.19 3.64
N GLN A 73 -5.50 -14.14 3.86
CA GLN A 73 -5.64 -13.01 2.95
C GLN A 73 -4.30 -12.30 2.70
N GLU A 74 -3.54 -12.00 3.74
CA GLU A 74 -2.22 -11.38 3.63
C GLU A 74 -1.25 -12.23 2.80
N MET A 75 -1.26 -13.54 3.00
CA MET A 75 -0.41 -14.45 2.25
C MET A 75 -0.74 -14.47 0.76
N ILE A 76 -2.02 -14.47 0.39
CA ILE A 76 -2.45 -14.62 -1.01
C ILE A 76 -2.51 -13.31 -1.79
N ARG A 77 -2.53 -12.15 -1.12
CA ARG A 77 -2.64 -10.81 -1.75
C ARG A 77 -1.71 -10.63 -2.95
N ASN A 78 -0.50 -11.16 -2.87
CA ASN A 78 0.50 -11.07 -3.92
C ASN A 78 0.46 -12.22 -4.94
N ARG A 79 -0.35 -13.26 -4.70
CA ARG A 79 -0.40 -14.47 -5.52
C ARG A 79 -1.61 -14.51 -6.47
N LEU A 80 -2.70 -13.82 -6.13
CA LEU A 80 -3.90 -13.80 -6.97
C LEU A 80 -3.61 -13.15 -8.33
N THR A 81 -4.03 -13.84 -9.39
CA THR A 81 -4.10 -13.26 -10.73
C THR A 81 -5.23 -12.23 -10.82
N SER A 82 -5.21 -11.38 -11.85
CA SER A 82 -6.29 -10.39 -12.04
C SER A 82 -7.67 -11.06 -12.24
N ILE A 83 -7.70 -12.24 -12.86
CA ILE A 83 -8.94 -13.01 -13.05
C ILE A 83 -9.49 -13.49 -11.70
N GLN A 84 -8.65 -14.12 -10.88
CA GLN A 84 -9.05 -14.57 -9.54
C GLN A 84 -9.52 -13.42 -8.65
N ARG A 85 -8.90 -12.23 -8.77
CA ARG A 85 -9.33 -11.02 -8.05
C ARG A 85 -10.74 -10.57 -8.46
N ILE A 86 -11.06 -10.63 -9.76
CA ILE A 86 -12.41 -10.31 -10.26
C ILE A 86 -13.42 -11.31 -9.71
N GLU A 87 -13.14 -12.62 -9.75
CA GLU A 87 -14.02 -13.66 -9.25
C GLU A 87 -14.30 -13.48 -7.75
N VAL A 88 -13.25 -13.28 -6.95
CA VAL A 88 -13.36 -13.05 -5.50
C VAL A 88 -14.16 -11.78 -5.20
N SER A 89 -13.92 -10.68 -5.93
CA SER A 89 -14.66 -9.43 -5.77
C SER A 89 -16.14 -9.61 -6.06
N ASN A 90 -16.48 -10.30 -7.14
CA ASN A 90 -17.87 -10.60 -7.49
C ASN A 90 -18.57 -11.44 -6.42
N ASP A 91 -17.86 -12.42 -5.84
CA ASP A 91 -18.38 -13.24 -4.74
C ASP A 91 -18.61 -12.45 -3.44
N ILE A 92 -17.76 -11.43 -3.16
CA ILE A 92 -17.88 -10.57 -1.98
C ILE A 92 -19.02 -9.57 -2.15
N ILE A 93 -19.08 -8.89 -3.27
CA ILE A 93 -20.07 -7.84 -3.56
C ILE A 93 -21.47 -8.49 -3.77
N GLY A 94 -21.51 -9.64 -4.46
CA GLY A 94 -22.76 -10.36 -4.72
C GLY A 94 -23.79 -9.49 -5.43
N ASN A 95 -24.99 -9.36 -4.83
CA ASN A 95 -26.10 -8.57 -5.35
C ASN A 95 -26.17 -7.13 -4.79
N GLN A 96 -25.14 -6.67 -4.07
CA GLN A 96 -25.12 -5.31 -3.52
C GLN A 96 -24.84 -4.27 -4.61
N ASP A 97 -25.17 -3.01 -4.33
CA ASP A 97 -24.75 -1.90 -5.19
C ASP A 97 -23.22 -1.77 -5.17
N VAL A 98 -22.62 -2.00 -6.34
CA VAL A 98 -21.16 -2.03 -6.52
C VAL A 98 -20.54 -0.68 -6.17
N VAL A 99 -21.15 0.44 -6.59
CA VAL A 99 -20.63 1.79 -6.34
C VAL A 99 -20.56 2.06 -4.85
N THR A 100 -21.67 1.86 -4.15
CA THR A 100 -21.74 2.06 -2.69
C THR A 100 -20.77 1.15 -1.97
N SER A 101 -20.69 -0.13 -2.36
CA SER A 101 -19.79 -1.11 -1.71
C SER A 101 -18.32 -0.72 -1.83
N VAL A 102 -17.88 -0.26 -3.01
CA VAL A 102 -16.50 0.18 -3.24
C VAL A 102 -16.20 1.44 -2.43
N MET A 103 -17.07 2.45 -2.47
CA MET A 103 -16.85 3.71 -1.73
C MET A 103 -16.86 3.51 -0.21
N GLN A 104 -17.74 2.66 0.32
CA GLN A 104 -17.74 2.30 1.73
C GLN A 104 -16.45 1.58 2.14
N SER A 105 -15.97 0.65 1.31
CA SER A 105 -14.70 -0.03 1.53
C SER A 105 -13.52 0.96 1.53
N ASP A 106 -13.54 1.97 0.67
CA ASP A 106 -12.50 3.00 0.61
C ASP A 106 -12.51 3.91 1.85
N MET A 107 -13.69 4.32 2.32
CA MET A 107 -13.85 5.06 3.59
C MET A 107 -13.27 4.27 4.77
N GLU A 108 -13.55 2.97 4.83
CA GLU A 108 -13.02 2.10 5.89
C GLU A 108 -11.48 2.00 5.85
N LYS A 109 -10.88 1.92 4.66
CA LYS A 109 -9.41 1.92 4.51
C LYS A 109 -8.79 3.23 5.00
N ILE A 110 -9.40 4.38 4.72
CA ILE A 110 -8.95 5.67 5.24
C ILE A 110 -9.04 5.68 6.78
N ARG A 111 -10.16 5.24 7.35
CA ARG A 111 -10.37 5.15 8.80
C ARG A 111 -9.29 4.28 9.47
N MET A 112 -9.11 3.06 8.98
CA MET A 112 -8.10 2.13 9.51
C MET A 112 -6.67 2.69 9.39
N THR A 113 -6.35 3.35 8.27
CA THR A 113 -5.05 3.99 8.08
C THR A 113 -4.85 5.10 9.13
N MET A 114 -5.83 5.95 9.34
CA MET A 114 -5.78 7.03 10.32
C MET A 114 -5.58 6.52 11.76
N GLU A 115 -6.21 5.40 12.11
CA GLU A 115 -6.10 4.78 13.44
C GLU A 115 -4.73 4.10 13.68
N GLU A 116 -4.09 3.61 12.62
CA GLU A 116 -2.82 2.89 12.71
C GLU A 116 -1.58 3.77 12.45
N ILE A 117 -1.73 5.07 12.15
CA ILE A 117 -0.59 5.97 11.92
C ILE A 117 0.29 6.07 13.18
N ASP A 118 1.54 5.66 13.06
CA ASP A 118 2.60 5.98 14.01
C ASP A 118 3.03 7.45 13.83
N ARG A 119 2.61 8.30 14.78
CA ARG A 119 2.85 9.75 14.71
C ARG A 119 4.31 10.12 14.85
N GLU A 120 5.07 9.36 15.63
CA GLU A 120 6.51 9.60 15.85
C GLU A 120 7.30 9.28 14.59
N SER A 121 7.06 8.11 13.99
CA SER A 121 7.67 7.71 12.72
C SER A 121 7.27 8.65 11.58
N PHE A 122 6.02 9.12 11.57
CA PHE A 122 5.54 10.09 10.57
C PHE A 122 6.29 11.43 10.69
N GLN A 123 6.41 11.98 11.91
CA GLN A 123 7.12 13.25 12.11
C GLN A 123 8.62 13.12 11.78
N ALA A 124 9.26 12.03 12.19
CA ALA A 124 10.67 11.78 11.86
C ALA A 124 10.91 11.67 10.35
N ALA A 125 9.97 11.07 9.60
CA ALA A 125 10.02 11.07 8.14
C ALA A 125 9.89 12.48 7.56
N VAL A 126 8.98 13.31 8.07
CA VAL A 126 8.83 14.73 7.66
C VAL A 126 10.12 15.49 7.88
N ASP A 127 10.71 15.43 9.08
CA ASP A 127 11.93 16.16 9.44
C ASP A 127 13.10 15.75 8.54
N THR A 128 13.19 14.45 8.23
CA THR A 128 14.21 13.89 7.33
C THR A 128 14.01 14.40 5.89
N ILE A 129 12.79 14.46 5.40
CA ILE A 129 12.46 14.98 4.06
C ILE A 129 12.79 16.46 3.97
N VAL A 130 12.38 17.26 4.95
CA VAL A 130 12.61 18.72 4.95
C VAL A 130 14.09 19.08 4.96
N SER A 131 14.92 18.26 5.61
CA SER A 131 16.38 18.49 5.72
C SER A 131 17.20 17.84 4.59
N ALA A 132 16.57 17.17 3.63
CA ALA A 132 17.27 16.41 2.59
C ALA A 132 18.01 17.30 1.60
N LYS A 133 19.22 16.88 1.19
CA LYS A 133 19.96 17.52 0.08
C LYS A 133 19.25 17.32 -1.25
N LYS A 134 18.72 16.12 -1.48
CA LYS A 134 17.93 15.75 -2.66
C LYS A 134 16.85 14.74 -2.28
N ILE A 135 15.70 14.87 -2.90
CA ILE A 135 14.53 14.02 -2.64
C ILE A 135 14.22 13.22 -3.90
N TYR A 136 14.37 11.90 -3.82
CA TYR A 136 13.99 10.99 -4.90
C TYR A 136 12.64 10.36 -4.57
N ILE A 137 11.66 10.48 -5.46
CA ILE A 137 10.31 9.92 -5.28
C ILE A 137 10.11 8.82 -6.31
N LEU A 138 9.94 7.58 -5.84
CA LEU A 138 9.94 6.38 -6.66
C LEU A 138 8.66 5.58 -6.51
N GLY A 139 7.97 5.37 -7.60
CA GLY A 139 6.85 4.43 -7.73
C GLY A 139 6.76 3.91 -9.15
N THR A 140 6.31 2.66 -9.31
CA THR A 140 6.12 2.05 -10.63
C THR A 140 4.72 1.50 -10.77
N ARG A 141 4.22 1.32 -12.02
CA ARG A 141 2.87 0.86 -12.33
C ARG A 141 1.81 1.75 -11.67
N SER A 142 0.80 1.19 -10.98
CA SER A 142 -0.24 1.98 -10.28
C SER A 142 0.33 2.91 -9.20
N SER A 143 1.39 2.50 -8.50
CA SER A 143 2.09 3.37 -7.54
C SER A 143 2.83 4.53 -8.21
N GLY A 144 3.13 4.43 -9.52
CA GLY A 144 3.71 5.53 -10.29
C GLY A 144 2.80 6.75 -10.36
N SER A 145 1.47 6.55 -10.40
CA SER A 145 0.51 7.66 -10.36
C SER A 145 0.56 8.42 -9.02
N LEU A 146 0.73 7.69 -7.90
CA LEU A 146 0.93 8.33 -6.58
C LEU A 146 2.27 9.04 -6.49
N ALA A 147 3.33 8.44 -7.02
CA ALA A 147 4.66 9.06 -7.07
C ALA A 147 4.64 10.33 -7.93
N GLY A 148 3.95 10.32 -9.07
CA GLY A 148 3.76 11.49 -9.92
C GLY A 148 2.99 12.61 -9.21
N PHE A 149 1.87 12.27 -8.58
CA PHE A 149 1.09 13.21 -7.76
C PHE A 149 1.95 13.84 -6.66
N MET A 150 2.65 13.02 -5.90
CA MET A 150 3.53 13.49 -4.82
C MET A 150 4.66 14.36 -5.36
N SER A 151 5.32 13.95 -6.44
CA SER A 151 6.42 14.69 -7.07
C SER A 151 5.97 16.05 -7.60
N PHE A 152 4.76 16.14 -8.14
CA PHE A 152 4.19 17.42 -8.58
C PHE A 152 4.11 18.42 -7.42
N TYR A 153 3.48 18.06 -6.31
CA TYR A 153 3.35 18.96 -5.16
C TYR A 153 4.69 19.21 -4.46
N PHE A 154 5.58 18.23 -4.40
CA PHE A 154 6.94 18.43 -3.89
C PHE A 154 7.71 19.43 -4.74
N GLY A 155 7.59 19.39 -6.08
CA GLY A 155 8.21 20.36 -6.97
C GLY A 155 7.70 21.79 -6.81
N LEU A 156 6.51 21.98 -6.21
CA LEU A 156 6.00 23.31 -5.82
C LEU A 156 6.60 23.82 -4.49
N MET A 157 7.22 22.93 -3.69
CA MET A 157 7.76 23.28 -2.36
C MET A 157 9.29 23.16 -2.27
N PHE A 158 9.92 22.39 -3.15
CA PHE A 158 11.34 22.07 -3.11
C PHE A 158 11.97 22.16 -4.50
N ASP A 159 13.18 22.69 -4.58
CA ASP A 159 13.95 22.81 -5.84
C ASP A 159 14.77 21.54 -6.16
N ASN A 160 14.83 20.58 -5.22
CA ASN A 160 15.75 19.45 -5.23
C ASN A 160 15.04 18.08 -5.38
N VAL A 161 13.90 18.05 -6.03
CA VAL A 161 13.08 16.83 -6.22
C VAL A 161 13.40 16.13 -7.52
N VAL A 162 13.53 14.82 -7.47
CA VAL A 162 13.66 13.93 -8.62
C VAL A 162 12.53 12.92 -8.63
N HIS A 163 11.65 13.03 -9.63
CA HIS A 163 10.65 11.99 -9.88
C HIS A 163 11.32 10.82 -10.61
N VAL A 164 11.37 9.66 -9.96
CA VAL A 164 11.93 8.42 -10.52
C VAL A 164 10.81 7.53 -10.99
N GLY A 165 10.68 7.37 -12.29
CA GLY A 165 9.57 6.64 -12.87
C GLY A 165 9.95 5.78 -14.08
N GLU A 166 8.96 5.03 -14.58
CA GLU A 166 9.11 4.27 -15.82
C GLU A 166 9.11 5.25 -17.00
N SER A 167 10.26 5.40 -17.64
CA SER A 167 10.45 6.21 -18.84
C SER A 167 10.86 5.31 -20.02
N ALA A 168 10.44 5.67 -21.22
CA ALA A 168 10.84 4.96 -22.42
C ALA A 168 12.34 5.07 -22.72
N ASN A 169 12.99 6.10 -22.22
CA ASN A 169 14.36 6.47 -22.57
C ASN A 169 15.36 6.30 -21.43
N GLN A 170 14.94 5.96 -20.22
CA GLN A 170 15.84 5.92 -19.08
C GLN A 170 15.43 4.85 -18.06
N GLU A 171 16.37 3.97 -17.71
CA GLU A 171 16.18 2.97 -16.67
C GLU A 171 16.15 3.64 -15.27
N ILE A 172 15.46 3.01 -14.32
CA ILE A 172 15.31 3.53 -12.95
C ILE A 172 16.67 3.77 -12.29
N PHE A 173 17.63 2.86 -12.50
CA PHE A 173 18.96 2.98 -11.89
C PHE A 173 19.79 4.14 -12.45
N ASP A 174 19.56 4.52 -13.72
CA ASP A 174 20.22 5.70 -14.30
C ASP A 174 19.73 6.99 -13.63
N GLN A 175 18.44 7.04 -13.26
CA GLN A 175 17.83 8.18 -12.60
C GLN A 175 18.30 8.37 -11.14
N ILE A 176 18.73 7.30 -10.48
CA ILE A 176 19.18 7.29 -9.07
C ILE A 176 20.68 7.02 -8.92
N VAL A 177 21.45 7.06 -10.01
CA VAL A 177 22.89 6.72 -9.98
C VAL A 177 23.70 7.58 -8.98
N GLN A 178 23.26 8.81 -8.76
CA GLN A 178 23.93 9.79 -7.88
C GLN A 178 23.40 9.80 -6.45
N VAL A 179 22.40 8.95 -6.12
CA VAL A 179 21.83 8.89 -4.77
C VAL A 179 22.89 8.57 -3.73
N GLY A 180 22.86 9.23 -2.59
CA GLY A 180 23.86 9.03 -1.54
C GLY A 180 23.52 9.67 -0.20
N GLU A 181 24.55 9.87 0.61
CA GLU A 181 24.43 10.40 1.97
C GLU A 181 23.90 11.84 1.99
N GLY A 182 22.92 12.07 2.83
CA GLY A 182 22.18 13.34 2.95
C GLY A 182 20.96 13.44 2.01
N ASP A 183 20.76 12.46 1.13
CA ASP A 183 19.57 12.38 0.29
C ASP A 183 18.46 11.58 1.00
N VAL A 184 17.23 11.76 0.52
CA VAL A 184 16.06 10.97 0.92
C VAL A 184 15.45 10.30 -0.31
N THR A 185 15.16 9.02 -0.19
CA THR A 185 14.43 8.26 -1.21
C THR A 185 13.07 7.83 -0.66
N ILE A 186 12.00 8.32 -1.25
CA ILE A 186 10.62 7.97 -0.89
C ILE A 186 10.14 6.91 -1.87
N GLY A 187 9.93 5.69 -1.38
CA GLY A 187 9.44 4.57 -2.18
C GLY A 187 7.97 4.28 -1.95
N LEU A 188 7.20 4.18 -3.04
CA LEU A 188 5.79 3.83 -3.00
C LEU A 188 5.57 2.47 -3.65
N SER A 189 5.07 1.49 -2.90
CA SER A 189 4.73 0.17 -3.45
C SER A 189 3.68 -0.53 -2.60
N PHE A 190 2.67 -1.07 -3.25
CA PHE A 190 1.52 -1.75 -2.66
C PHE A 190 1.39 -3.19 -3.18
N PRO A 191 0.44 -4.01 -2.74
CA PRO A 191 0.34 -5.43 -3.10
C PRO A 191 0.55 -5.71 -4.58
N ARG A 192 1.20 -6.85 -4.87
CA ARG A 192 1.91 -7.19 -6.11
C ARG A 192 3.14 -6.30 -6.32
N TYR A 193 3.86 -6.07 -5.19
CA TYR A 193 5.04 -5.20 -5.11
C TYR A 193 5.97 -5.33 -6.32
N SER A 194 6.38 -4.18 -6.86
CA SER A 194 7.31 -4.13 -7.97
C SER A 194 8.73 -4.51 -7.55
N ARG A 195 9.30 -5.51 -8.21
CA ARG A 195 10.71 -5.88 -7.98
C ARG A 195 11.66 -4.73 -8.32
N ARG A 196 11.32 -3.90 -9.32
CA ARG A 196 12.14 -2.74 -9.72
C ARG A 196 12.18 -1.72 -8.58
N THR A 197 11.02 -1.36 -8.01
CA THR A 197 10.92 -0.44 -6.87
C THR A 197 11.72 -0.97 -5.67
N VAL A 198 11.54 -2.23 -5.28
CA VAL A 198 12.25 -2.82 -4.14
C VAL A 198 13.77 -2.80 -4.36
N ARG A 199 14.26 -3.15 -5.55
CA ARG A 199 15.70 -3.11 -5.87
C ARG A 199 16.27 -1.69 -5.85
N ALA A 200 15.53 -0.71 -6.36
CA ALA A 200 15.97 0.69 -6.36
C ALA A 200 16.02 1.26 -4.93
N ILE A 201 15.07 0.91 -4.08
CA ILE A 201 15.07 1.28 -2.66
C ILE A 201 16.27 0.67 -1.93
N ASN A 202 16.54 -0.62 -2.12
CA ASN A 202 17.73 -1.27 -1.52
C ASN A 202 19.02 -0.60 -1.98
N PHE A 203 19.14 -0.30 -3.29
CA PHE A 203 20.29 0.41 -3.84
C PHE A 203 20.48 1.78 -3.20
N ALA A 204 19.40 2.57 -3.05
CA ALA A 204 19.47 3.87 -2.42
C ALA A 204 19.90 3.77 -0.95
N HIS A 205 19.36 2.82 -0.21
CA HIS A 205 19.73 2.56 1.19
C HIS A 205 21.22 2.15 1.32
N GLU A 206 21.69 1.25 0.45
CA GLU A 206 23.10 0.81 0.42
C GLU A 206 24.08 1.96 0.08
N ARG A 207 23.60 3.00 -0.60
CA ARG A 207 24.35 4.23 -0.92
C ARG A 207 24.30 5.28 0.18
N GLY A 208 23.61 5.03 1.30
CA GLY A 208 23.52 5.93 2.45
C GLY A 208 22.37 6.95 2.38
N SER A 209 21.49 6.87 1.39
CA SER A 209 20.26 7.65 1.37
C SER A 209 19.33 7.20 2.49
N LYS A 210 18.67 8.14 3.17
CA LYS A 210 17.57 7.82 4.06
C LYS A 210 16.37 7.36 3.26
N VAL A 211 15.70 6.30 3.71
CA VAL A 211 14.58 5.70 3.00
C VAL A 211 13.27 5.86 3.78
N VAL A 212 12.29 6.44 3.11
CA VAL A 212 10.89 6.50 3.56
C VAL A 212 10.06 5.56 2.68
N ALA A 213 9.47 4.53 3.26
CA ALA A 213 8.59 3.60 2.55
C ALA A 213 7.13 3.93 2.81
N ILE A 214 6.35 4.19 1.76
CA ILE A 214 4.89 4.31 1.81
C ILE A 214 4.31 3.01 1.25
N THR A 215 3.70 2.21 2.10
CA THR A 215 3.26 0.85 1.77
C THR A 215 2.12 0.38 2.68
N ASP A 216 1.62 -0.85 2.45
CA ASP A 216 0.49 -1.41 3.20
C ASP A 216 0.89 -2.30 4.39
N SER A 217 2.15 -2.73 4.45
CA SER A 217 2.62 -3.67 5.48
C SER A 217 4.08 -3.45 5.83
N ALA A 218 4.39 -3.46 7.13
CA ALA A 218 5.76 -3.40 7.64
C ALA A 218 6.57 -4.70 7.37
N SER A 219 5.93 -5.79 6.98
CA SER A 219 6.58 -7.07 6.77
C SER A 219 7.18 -7.27 5.37
N ASN A 220 6.85 -6.40 4.41
CA ASN A 220 7.35 -6.53 3.04
C ASN A 220 8.83 -6.14 2.91
N SER A 221 9.45 -6.51 1.78
CA SER A 221 10.89 -6.31 1.56
C SER A 221 11.29 -4.84 1.44
N MET A 222 10.41 -3.96 0.98
CA MET A 222 10.67 -2.52 0.90
C MET A 222 10.68 -1.89 2.30
N ALA A 223 9.69 -2.21 3.12
CA ALA A 223 9.60 -1.72 4.49
C ALA A 223 10.80 -2.15 5.36
N LYS A 224 11.35 -3.35 5.12
CA LYS A 224 12.53 -3.84 5.85
C LYS A 224 13.82 -3.09 5.54
N ALA A 225 13.91 -2.44 4.39
CA ALA A 225 15.05 -1.63 3.97
C ALA A 225 14.86 -0.14 4.28
N ALA A 226 13.71 0.25 4.82
CA ALA A 226 13.38 1.63 5.09
C ALA A 226 13.78 2.06 6.51
N ASP A 227 14.24 3.31 6.64
CA ASP A 227 14.44 3.97 7.92
C ASP A 227 13.09 4.34 8.57
N TYR A 228 12.13 4.76 7.74
CA TYR A 228 10.77 5.12 8.17
C TYR A 228 9.73 4.43 7.30
N VAL A 229 8.70 3.89 7.94
CA VAL A 229 7.61 3.19 7.25
C VAL A 229 6.29 3.87 7.55
N LEU A 230 5.67 4.41 6.53
CA LEU A 230 4.35 5.02 6.59
C LEU A 230 3.33 4.03 6.00
N LEU A 231 2.48 3.49 6.86
CA LEU A 231 1.52 2.46 6.48
C LEU A 231 0.19 3.05 6.02
N ALA A 232 -0.29 2.60 4.88
CA ALA A 232 -1.62 2.91 4.37
C ALA A 232 -2.32 1.64 3.85
N LYS A 233 -3.57 1.45 4.23
CA LYS A 233 -4.36 0.30 3.78
C LYS A 233 -4.60 0.37 2.27
N SER A 234 -4.28 -0.71 1.58
CA SER A 234 -4.46 -0.83 0.13
C SER A 234 -4.90 -2.24 -0.21
N ASP A 235 -6.18 -2.53 0.05
CA ASP A 235 -6.78 -3.81 -0.30
C ASP A 235 -7.42 -3.75 -1.68
N MET A 236 -7.54 -4.92 -2.32
CA MET A 236 -8.17 -5.01 -3.63
C MET A 236 -9.66 -4.66 -3.54
N ALA A 237 -10.10 -3.77 -4.41
CA ALA A 237 -11.54 -3.56 -4.67
C ALA A 237 -12.05 -4.58 -5.72
N SER A 238 -11.21 -4.97 -6.67
CA SER A 238 -11.41 -6.03 -7.66
C SER A 238 -10.03 -6.40 -8.26
N PHE A 239 -9.85 -6.31 -9.59
CA PHE A 239 -8.50 -6.39 -10.19
C PHE A 239 -7.64 -5.16 -9.87
N VAL A 240 -8.25 -4.06 -9.44
CA VAL A 240 -7.59 -2.84 -8.98
C VAL A 240 -7.34 -2.91 -7.46
N ASP A 241 -6.23 -2.32 -7.03
CA ASP A 241 -5.97 -2.03 -5.62
C ASP A 241 -6.50 -0.63 -5.31
N SER A 242 -7.17 -0.45 -4.18
CA SER A 242 -7.58 0.88 -3.74
C SER A 242 -6.36 1.69 -3.32
N LEU A 243 -6.19 2.84 -3.93
CA LEU A 243 -5.12 3.79 -3.60
C LEU A 243 -5.64 5.03 -2.85
N VAL A 244 -6.88 5.01 -2.39
CA VAL A 244 -7.53 6.16 -1.73
C VAL A 244 -6.87 6.47 -0.39
N ALA A 245 -6.65 5.49 0.47
CA ALA A 245 -5.97 5.70 1.75
C ALA A 245 -4.48 6.06 1.58
N PRO A 246 -3.70 5.42 0.69
CA PRO A 246 -2.38 5.91 0.29
C PRO A 246 -2.36 7.37 -0.17
N LEU A 247 -3.29 7.79 -1.01
CA LEU A 247 -3.40 9.18 -1.46
C LEU A 247 -3.73 10.12 -0.31
N SER A 248 -4.66 9.72 0.59
CA SER A 248 -4.99 10.50 1.78
C SER A 248 -3.78 10.67 2.72
N LEU A 249 -2.95 9.62 2.88
CA LEU A 249 -1.71 9.70 3.65
C LEU A 249 -0.70 10.65 3.01
N ILE A 250 -0.56 10.61 1.68
CA ILE A 250 0.29 11.55 0.92
C ILE A 250 -0.20 12.99 1.10
N ASN A 251 -1.51 13.25 1.02
CA ASN A 251 -2.07 14.58 1.29
C ASN A 251 -1.72 15.07 2.70
N ALA A 252 -1.85 14.21 3.71
CA ALA A 252 -1.47 14.54 5.09
C ALA A 252 0.04 14.88 5.18
N LEU A 253 0.89 14.10 4.50
CA LEU A 253 2.34 14.33 4.46
C LEU A 253 2.67 15.68 3.80
N LEU A 254 2.05 15.99 2.66
CA LEU A 254 2.22 17.28 1.96
C LEU A 254 1.85 18.45 2.87
N VAL A 255 0.71 18.39 3.55
CA VAL A 255 0.25 19.47 4.45
C VAL A 255 1.19 19.64 5.63
N VAL A 256 1.66 18.56 6.25
CA VAL A 256 2.59 18.66 7.39
C VAL A 256 3.94 19.20 6.95
N ILE A 257 4.47 18.78 5.80
CA ILE A 257 5.70 19.32 5.22
C ILE A 257 5.55 20.82 4.93
N ALA A 258 4.46 21.25 4.30
CA ALA A 258 4.21 22.67 4.01
C ALA A 258 4.15 23.52 5.28
N ARG A 259 3.65 22.97 6.39
CA ARG A 259 3.63 23.66 7.70
C ARG A 259 5.00 23.68 8.39
N SER A 260 5.86 22.72 8.11
CA SER A 260 7.20 22.60 8.72
C SER A 260 8.27 23.39 7.98
N LYS A 261 8.05 23.72 6.70
CA LYS A 261 8.99 24.43 5.84
C LYS A 261 8.73 25.93 5.88
N ALA A 262 9.65 26.71 6.46
CA ALA A 262 9.45 28.14 6.76
C ALA A 262 9.28 29.02 5.52
N ASP A 263 9.95 28.68 4.40
CA ASP A 263 9.98 29.45 3.15
C ASP A 263 8.89 29.04 2.12
N VAL A 264 7.98 28.14 2.51
CA VAL A 264 6.96 27.63 1.58
C VAL A 264 5.98 28.72 1.14
N VAL A 265 5.63 29.63 2.04
CA VAL A 265 4.69 30.74 1.71
C VAL A 265 5.30 31.67 0.67
N ASP A 266 6.55 32.11 0.88
CA ASP A 266 7.27 32.98 -0.06
C ASP A 266 7.44 32.31 -1.44
N HIS A 267 7.59 30.99 -1.46
CA HIS A 267 7.68 30.22 -2.70
C HIS A 267 6.33 30.20 -3.45
N PHE A 268 5.24 29.97 -2.75
CA PHE A 268 3.89 30.01 -3.36
C PHE A 268 3.49 31.41 -3.78
N GLU A 269 3.85 32.48 -3.06
CA GLU A 269 3.60 33.86 -3.50
C GLU A 269 4.25 34.15 -4.86
N ARG A 270 5.49 33.69 -5.07
CA ARG A 270 6.17 33.83 -6.37
C ARG A 270 5.48 33.02 -7.48
N LEU A 271 5.03 31.81 -7.18
CA LEU A 271 4.30 30.97 -8.14
C LEU A 271 2.94 31.58 -8.51
N GLU A 272 2.18 32.09 -7.54
CA GLU A 272 0.90 32.75 -7.76
C GLU A 272 1.06 33.97 -8.69
N HIS A 273 2.12 34.77 -8.51
CA HIS A 273 2.41 35.89 -9.40
C HIS A 273 2.65 35.42 -10.85
N ILE A 274 3.45 34.36 -11.02
CA ILE A 274 3.72 33.78 -12.35
C ILE A 274 2.44 33.23 -12.96
N TRP A 275 1.63 32.50 -12.18
CA TRP A 275 0.37 31.91 -12.66
C TRP A 275 -0.63 32.97 -13.09
N GLN A 276 -0.71 34.11 -12.40
CA GLN A 276 -1.53 35.26 -12.79
C GLN A 276 -0.99 35.93 -14.06
N GLU A 277 0.33 36.18 -14.12
CA GLU A 277 0.96 36.83 -15.28
C GLU A 277 0.76 36.04 -16.58
N TYR A 278 0.82 34.70 -16.49
CA TYR A 278 0.71 33.81 -17.66
C TYR A 278 -0.68 33.19 -17.84
N GLY A 279 -1.68 33.59 -17.04
CA GLY A 279 -3.05 33.11 -17.17
C GLY A 279 -3.18 31.58 -17.03
N VAL A 280 -2.49 30.98 -16.05
CA VAL A 280 -2.44 29.53 -15.87
C VAL A 280 -3.81 28.97 -15.44
N PHE A 281 -4.58 29.76 -14.70
CA PHE A 281 -5.93 29.39 -14.25
C PHE A 281 -6.98 30.26 -14.92
N VAL A 282 -8.13 29.67 -15.20
CA VAL A 282 -9.30 30.40 -15.73
C VAL A 282 -9.79 31.39 -14.67
N SER A 283 -9.94 32.66 -15.03
CA SER A 283 -10.49 33.66 -14.12
C SER A 283 -12.01 33.51 -14.00
N MET A 284 -12.61 33.91 -12.85
CA MET A 284 -14.05 33.87 -12.65
C MET A 284 -14.82 34.78 -13.67
N GLU A 285 -14.14 35.74 -14.29
CA GLU A 285 -14.70 36.60 -15.32
C GLU A 285 -14.82 35.87 -16.67
N GLU A 286 -13.91 34.90 -16.95
CA GLU A 286 -13.95 34.09 -18.17
C GLU A 286 -14.94 32.93 -18.07
N GLU A 287 -15.25 32.40 -16.88
CA GLU A 287 -16.29 31.37 -16.68
C GLU A 287 -17.73 31.88 -16.89
N ASN A 288 -17.95 33.23 -16.91
CA ASN A 288 -19.24 33.83 -17.07
C ASN A 288 -19.52 34.36 -18.51
N GLN A 289 -18.61 34.11 -19.47
CA GLN A 289 -18.78 34.37 -20.90
C GLN A 289 -19.03 33.09 -21.70
#